data_5c3cf435da474092e383dd9079ce7465
#
_entry.id   5c3cf435da474092e383dd9079ce7465
#
_cell.length_a   1.000
_cell.length_b   1.000
_cell.length_c   1.000
_cell.angle_alpha   90.00
_cell.angle_beta   90.00
_cell.angle_gamma   90.00
#
_symmetry.space_group_name_H-M   'P 1'
#
loop_
_entity.id
_entity.type
_entity.pdbx_description
1 polymer ?
#
loop_
_entity_poly.entity_id
_entity_poly.type
_entity_poly.pdbx_seq_one_letter_code
_entity_poly.pdbx_strand_id
1 'polypeptide(L)'
;MRFAWAGAAVLTLAACDTYSDPIGPPAGILPPAQLYYQLEPIGTGTAPSGLILSWPDDGNPNLAVWHVYSRGSTAESYGLRGTTTSNTFHDNGPPDLQYYVTAEDLYGVESVPGPVVTIDERLALPAPANLLSTSLDGAIALYWTDNAHAASPARFAAYRIYSAAYDLDSGFCDEAWYLEGTTVAPEFIAGALPNGQPRCFAVTAQSVEGYESLWSPIRADTPRPDARNVVLHAIEATPAQSGFRFWKDLNFDGFVQPAELGLIGPGAAADIDFVVERNGAGGLRFRPVRAGTGVEFYGTGPVGDLTDVDWAPNQLYSPAPIDALVGWGYVFEMNGGDGFARYGAVRVTHVGQDFLILDWSYQTDPGNPELIRGGGVRVAPPMGHTVAR
;
A
#
# COMPACT_ATOMS: atom_id res chain seq x y z
N MET A 1 -95.59 31.76 15.10
CA MET A 1 -96.57 30.75 15.49
C MET A 1 -96.66 29.67 14.44
N ARG A 2 -96.75 28.48 14.91
CA ARG A 2 -96.91 27.17 14.24
C ARG A 2 -95.65 26.41 13.89
N PHE A 3 -95.41 25.45 14.73
CA PHE A 3 -94.49 24.31 14.57
C PHE A 3 -95.02 23.33 13.57
N ALA A 4 -94.09 22.78 12.75
CA ALA A 4 -94.36 21.55 12.01
C ALA A 4 -93.12 20.60 12.23
N TRP A 5 -93.38 19.47 12.82
CA TRP A 5 -92.48 18.37 13.02
C TRP A 5 -92.40 17.59 11.71
N ALA A 6 -91.16 17.31 11.28
CA ALA A 6 -90.92 16.31 10.27
C ALA A 6 -90.04 15.21 10.85
N GLY A 7 -90.61 14.01 11.00
CA GLY A 7 -89.88 12.82 11.49
C GLY A 7 -88.95 12.32 10.43
N ALA A 8 -87.68 12.12 10.86
CA ALA A 8 -86.65 11.43 10.05
C ALA A 8 -86.63 9.94 10.44
N ALA A 9 -86.92 9.06 9.49
CA ALA A 9 -86.75 7.62 9.63
C ALA A 9 -85.24 7.32 9.50
N VAL A 10 -84.68 6.72 10.54
CA VAL A 10 -83.32 6.19 10.52
C VAL A 10 -83.42 4.76 9.95
N LEU A 11 -82.92 4.57 8.72
CA LEU A 11 -82.60 3.25 8.19
C LEU A 11 -81.22 2.82 8.69
N THR A 12 -81.19 1.88 9.59
CA THR A 12 -79.96 1.16 9.93
C THR A 12 -79.62 0.12 8.84
N LEU A 13 -78.68 0.43 7.99
CA LEU A 13 -78.03 -0.53 7.14
C LEU A 13 -76.99 -1.27 8.02
N ALA A 14 -77.24 -2.50 8.35
CA ALA A 14 -76.22 -3.44 8.84
C ALA A 14 -75.32 -3.82 7.67
N ALA A 15 -74.21 -3.13 7.50
CA ALA A 15 -73.11 -3.59 6.69
C ALA A 15 -72.38 -4.68 7.44
N CYS A 16 -72.45 -5.92 7.03
CA CYS A 16 -71.49 -6.93 7.39
C CYS A 16 -70.18 -6.58 6.66
N ASP A 17 -69.33 -5.80 7.36
CA ASP A 17 -67.94 -5.71 6.99
C ASP A 17 -67.26 -7.02 7.40
N THR A 18 -67.09 -7.91 6.45
CA THR A 18 -66.02 -8.89 6.49
C THR A 18 -64.71 -8.13 6.29
N TYR A 19 -64.24 -7.46 7.34
CA TYR A 19 -62.88 -6.93 7.37
C TYR A 19 -61.98 -8.18 7.43
N SER A 20 -61.49 -8.63 6.28
CA SER A 20 -60.27 -9.42 6.26
C SER A 20 -59.18 -8.50 6.76
N ASP A 21 -58.64 -8.78 7.97
CA ASP A 21 -57.43 -8.12 8.42
C ASP A 21 -56.47 -8.05 7.26
N PRO A 22 -55.94 -6.85 6.93
CA PRO A 22 -54.87 -6.81 5.96
C PRO A 22 -53.77 -7.69 6.55
N ILE A 23 -53.40 -8.72 5.80
CA ILE A 23 -52.20 -9.50 6.09
C ILE A 23 -51.15 -8.46 6.31
N GLY A 24 -50.69 -8.28 7.55
CA GLY A 24 -49.61 -7.37 7.84
C GLY A 24 -48.46 -7.64 6.88
N PRO A 25 -47.61 -6.66 6.57
CA PRO A 25 -46.49 -6.92 5.69
C PRO A 25 -45.84 -8.23 6.15
N PRO A 26 -45.53 -9.15 5.22
CA PRO A 26 -44.93 -10.44 5.59
C PRO A 26 -43.80 -10.16 6.56
N ALA A 27 -43.79 -10.88 7.67
CA ALA A 27 -42.73 -10.72 8.67
C ALA A 27 -41.41 -10.75 7.88
N GLY A 28 -40.63 -9.66 7.98
CA GLY A 28 -39.41 -9.51 7.20
C GLY A 28 -38.53 -10.74 7.35
N ILE A 29 -37.81 -11.09 6.29
CA ILE A 29 -36.93 -12.25 6.31
C ILE A 29 -35.93 -12.10 7.46
N LEU A 30 -35.67 -13.19 8.19
CA LEU A 30 -34.75 -13.18 9.32
C LEU A 30 -33.36 -13.69 8.89
N PRO A 31 -32.29 -13.20 9.48
CA PRO A 31 -30.95 -13.74 9.28
C PRO A 31 -30.84 -15.13 9.91
N PRO A 32 -29.79 -15.91 9.58
CA PRO A 32 -29.52 -17.16 10.29
C PRO A 32 -29.42 -16.94 11.80
N ALA A 33 -30.04 -17.82 12.60
CA ALA A 33 -29.98 -17.73 14.06
C ALA A 33 -28.59 -18.06 14.64
N GLN A 34 -27.80 -18.84 13.90
CA GLN A 34 -26.45 -19.27 14.27
C GLN A 34 -25.58 -19.29 13.02
N LEU A 35 -24.29 -19.06 13.20
CA LEU A 35 -23.27 -19.15 12.15
C LEU A 35 -22.10 -19.96 12.72
N TYR A 36 -21.67 -20.96 11.96
CA TYR A 36 -20.54 -21.85 12.29
C TYR A 36 -19.48 -21.70 11.22
N TYR A 37 -18.21 -21.97 11.61
CA TYR A 37 -17.14 -22.09 10.65
C TYR A 37 -16.33 -23.36 10.85
N GLN A 38 -15.75 -23.82 9.77
CA GLN A 38 -14.76 -24.87 9.73
C GLN A 38 -13.63 -24.43 8.80
N LEU A 39 -12.41 -24.42 9.31
CA LEU A 39 -11.23 -24.19 8.48
C LEU A 39 -10.92 -25.42 7.67
N GLU A 40 -10.64 -25.24 6.38
CA GLU A 40 -10.20 -26.36 5.57
C GLU A 40 -8.78 -26.76 5.91
N PRO A 41 -8.45 -28.06 5.87
CA PRO A 41 -7.08 -28.51 6.05
C PRO A 41 -6.18 -27.86 5.00
N ILE A 42 -4.99 -27.43 5.43
CA ILE A 42 -3.99 -26.87 4.52
C ILE A 42 -3.69 -27.93 3.47
N GLY A 43 -3.99 -27.60 2.22
CA GLY A 43 -3.52 -28.40 1.09
C GLY A 43 -2.00 -28.43 1.07
N THR A 44 -1.40 -29.31 0.32
CA THR A 44 0.07 -29.39 0.12
C THR A 44 0.67 -28.17 -0.58
N GLY A 45 -0.01 -27.03 -0.58
CA GLY A 45 0.36 -25.74 -1.13
C GLY A 45 0.62 -24.70 -0.05
N THR A 46 1.06 -23.52 -0.47
CA THR A 46 1.54 -22.43 0.38
C THR A 46 0.46 -21.51 0.93
N ALA A 47 -0.83 -21.84 0.80
CA ALA A 47 -1.94 -21.05 1.31
C ALA A 47 -2.99 -21.95 2.00
N PRO A 48 -3.72 -21.46 3.01
CA PRO A 48 -4.89 -22.15 3.54
C PRO A 48 -5.89 -22.36 2.41
N SER A 49 -6.52 -23.55 2.38
CA SER A 49 -7.47 -23.91 1.32
C SER A 49 -8.79 -23.18 1.44
N GLY A 50 -9.06 -22.56 2.60
CA GLY A 50 -10.22 -21.71 2.78
C GLY A 50 -10.95 -21.93 4.09
N LEU A 51 -12.17 -21.41 4.13
CA LEU A 51 -13.10 -21.44 5.23
C LEU A 51 -14.47 -21.88 4.71
N ILE A 52 -15.09 -22.86 5.37
CA ILE A 52 -16.48 -23.20 5.13
C ILE A 52 -17.33 -22.58 6.25
N LEU A 53 -18.23 -21.68 5.86
CA LEU A 53 -19.30 -21.20 6.72
C LEU A 53 -20.53 -22.08 6.56
N SER A 54 -21.25 -22.33 7.63
CA SER A 54 -22.50 -23.06 7.63
C SER A 54 -23.49 -22.51 8.66
N TRP A 55 -24.78 -22.59 8.33
CA TRP A 55 -25.86 -22.13 9.21
C TRP A 55 -27.10 -23.00 9.05
N PRO A 56 -27.97 -23.03 10.06
CA PRO A 56 -29.24 -23.73 9.95
C PRO A 56 -30.12 -23.09 8.87
N ASP A 57 -30.72 -23.91 8.04
CA ASP A 57 -31.79 -23.49 7.12
C ASP A 57 -33.12 -23.61 7.87
N ASP A 58 -33.87 -22.51 7.93
CA ASP A 58 -35.21 -22.47 8.54
C ASP A 58 -36.32 -22.89 7.58
N GLY A 59 -35.95 -23.18 6.31
CA GLY A 59 -36.89 -23.61 5.26
C GLY A 59 -37.86 -22.50 4.82
N ASN A 60 -37.47 -21.21 4.96
CA ASN A 60 -38.31 -20.08 4.59
C ASN A 60 -38.55 -20.07 3.05
N PRO A 61 -39.79 -20.23 2.58
CA PRO A 61 -40.09 -20.29 1.13
C PRO A 61 -39.91 -18.94 0.42
N ASN A 62 -39.76 -17.85 1.16
CA ASN A 62 -39.53 -16.51 0.61
C ASN A 62 -38.02 -16.18 0.51
N LEU A 63 -37.15 -17.05 0.92
CA LEU A 63 -35.71 -16.85 0.80
C LEU A 63 -35.28 -16.90 -0.68
N ALA A 64 -34.62 -15.86 -1.17
CA ALA A 64 -34.01 -15.79 -2.48
C ALA A 64 -32.53 -16.18 -2.44
N VAL A 65 -31.77 -15.53 -1.56
CA VAL A 65 -30.32 -15.66 -1.50
C VAL A 65 -29.78 -15.27 -0.11
N TRP A 66 -28.65 -15.85 0.26
CA TRP A 66 -27.84 -15.45 1.40
C TRP A 66 -26.69 -14.55 0.96
N HIS A 67 -26.44 -13.48 1.71
CA HIS A 67 -25.28 -12.60 1.54
C HIS A 67 -24.30 -12.85 2.68
N VAL A 68 -23.07 -13.12 2.32
CA VAL A 68 -21.98 -13.33 3.28
C VAL A 68 -21.12 -12.07 3.30
N TYR A 69 -20.97 -11.48 4.47
CA TYR A 69 -20.15 -10.30 4.71
C TYR A 69 -18.96 -10.66 5.57
N SER A 70 -17.82 -10.03 5.30
CA SER A 70 -16.60 -10.23 6.07
C SER A 70 -15.84 -8.93 6.28
N ARG A 71 -14.89 -8.96 7.23
CA ARG A 71 -13.89 -7.91 7.42
C ARG A 71 -12.57 -8.51 7.90
N GLY A 72 -11.46 -7.94 7.44
CA GLY A 72 -10.12 -8.42 7.76
C GLY A 72 -9.65 -8.03 9.16
N SER A 73 -10.18 -6.92 9.72
CA SER A 73 -9.88 -6.45 11.09
C SER A 73 -11.10 -5.81 11.74
N THR A 74 -11.05 -5.60 13.06
CA THR A 74 -12.12 -4.92 13.80
C THR A 74 -12.21 -3.42 13.50
N ALA A 75 -11.19 -2.83 12.88
CA ALA A 75 -11.17 -1.43 12.48
C ALA A 75 -11.81 -1.18 11.11
N GLU A 76 -12.07 -2.25 10.34
CA GLU A 76 -12.65 -2.18 9.00
C GLU A 76 -14.17 -2.31 9.03
N SER A 77 -14.82 -1.75 8.01
CA SER A 77 -16.23 -2.00 7.72
C SER A 77 -16.40 -3.37 7.08
N TYR A 78 -17.54 -3.99 7.30
CA TYR A 78 -17.87 -5.22 6.59
C TYR A 78 -18.10 -4.94 5.10
N GLY A 79 -17.52 -5.76 4.24
CA GLY A 79 -17.76 -5.81 2.80
C GLY A 79 -18.50 -7.09 2.40
N LEU A 80 -19.23 -7.05 1.30
CA LEU A 80 -19.85 -8.24 0.73
C LEU A 80 -18.76 -9.18 0.21
N ARG A 81 -18.67 -10.38 0.81
CA ARG A 81 -17.69 -11.41 0.41
C ARG A 81 -18.21 -12.29 -0.71
N GLY A 82 -19.50 -12.55 -0.72
CA GLY A 82 -20.18 -13.34 -1.76
C GLY A 82 -21.61 -13.67 -1.39
N THR A 83 -22.26 -14.39 -2.30
CA THR A 83 -23.65 -14.82 -2.15
C THR A 83 -23.81 -16.31 -2.41
N THR A 84 -24.80 -16.94 -1.79
CA THR A 84 -25.13 -18.35 -2.00
C THR A 84 -26.62 -18.62 -1.82
N THR A 85 -27.15 -19.60 -2.53
CA THR A 85 -28.52 -20.12 -2.33
C THR A 85 -28.53 -21.31 -1.38
N SER A 86 -27.37 -21.81 -0.95
CA SER A 86 -27.21 -22.88 0.01
C SER A 86 -27.01 -22.32 1.42
N ASN A 87 -27.27 -23.11 2.43
CA ASN A 87 -26.96 -22.79 3.84
C ASN A 87 -25.49 -23.04 4.19
N THR A 88 -24.61 -23.02 3.18
CA THR A 88 -23.15 -23.09 3.28
C THR A 88 -22.52 -22.15 2.30
N PHE A 89 -21.35 -21.62 2.67
CA PHE A 89 -20.52 -20.76 1.82
C PHE A 89 -19.06 -21.17 1.96
N HIS A 90 -18.40 -21.37 0.84
CA HIS A 90 -16.97 -21.68 0.79
C HIS A 90 -16.19 -20.42 0.41
N ASP A 91 -15.45 -19.89 1.36
CA ASP A 91 -14.53 -18.77 1.15
C ASP A 91 -13.13 -19.31 0.86
N ASN A 92 -12.71 -19.22 -0.39
CA ASN A 92 -11.43 -19.74 -0.85
C ASN A 92 -10.29 -18.79 -0.51
N GLY A 93 -9.19 -19.33 0.01
CA GLY A 93 -7.97 -18.59 0.34
C GLY A 93 -7.90 -18.18 1.82
N PRO A 94 -7.08 -17.19 2.18
CA PRO A 94 -6.97 -16.74 3.56
C PRO A 94 -8.31 -16.21 4.09
N PRO A 95 -8.81 -16.73 5.22
CA PRO A 95 -10.06 -16.24 5.79
C PRO A 95 -9.90 -14.82 6.34
N ASP A 96 -10.96 -14.03 6.30
CA ASP A 96 -11.05 -12.78 7.03
C ASP A 96 -11.17 -13.00 8.55
N LEU A 97 -11.10 -11.94 9.34
CA LEU A 97 -11.20 -12.07 10.80
C LEU A 97 -12.61 -12.37 11.25
N GLN A 98 -13.62 -11.72 10.66
CA GLN A 98 -15.01 -11.84 11.10
C GLN A 98 -15.96 -11.95 9.93
N TYR A 99 -17.03 -12.75 10.14
CA TYR A 99 -18.10 -12.96 9.16
C TYR A 99 -19.47 -12.83 9.82
N TYR A 100 -20.45 -12.40 9.06
CA TYR A 100 -21.88 -12.56 9.32
C TYR A 100 -22.64 -12.84 8.03
N VAL A 101 -23.88 -13.30 8.15
CA VAL A 101 -24.74 -13.64 7.02
C VAL A 101 -26.06 -12.91 7.18
N THR A 102 -26.60 -12.41 6.07
CA THR A 102 -27.97 -11.89 5.94
C THR A 102 -28.77 -12.76 4.97
N ALA A 103 -30.07 -12.67 5.04
CA ALA A 103 -31.00 -13.27 4.09
C ALA A 103 -31.65 -12.18 3.25
N GLU A 104 -31.83 -12.43 1.95
CA GLU A 104 -32.61 -11.59 1.04
C GLU A 104 -33.84 -12.36 0.57
N ASP A 105 -34.99 -11.71 0.56
CA ASP A 105 -36.24 -12.32 0.10
C ASP A 105 -36.45 -12.16 -1.42
N LEU A 106 -37.47 -12.82 -1.92
CA LEU A 106 -37.85 -12.77 -3.33
C LEU A 106 -38.22 -11.35 -3.84
N TYR A 107 -38.37 -10.39 -2.96
CA TYR A 107 -38.68 -8.99 -3.28
C TYR A 107 -37.46 -8.09 -3.21
N GLY A 108 -36.26 -8.64 -2.88
CA GLY A 108 -35.01 -7.91 -2.74
C GLY A 108 -34.87 -7.18 -1.40
N VAL A 109 -35.60 -7.61 -0.37
CA VAL A 109 -35.47 -7.04 0.98
C VAL A 109 -34.50 -7.87 1.78
N GLU A 110 -33.41 -7.24 2.21
CA GLU A 110 -32.36 -7.87 3.01
C GLU A 110 -32.66 -7.78 4.50
N SER A 111 -32.38 -8.84 5.23
CA SER A 111 -32.53 -8.89 6.69
C SER A 111 -31.50 -8.05 7.42
N VAL A 112 -31.68 -7.85 8.73
CA VAL A 112 -30.61 -7.38 9.60
C VAL A 112 -29.45 -8.41 9.63
N PRO A 113 -28.21 -7.98 9.99
CA PRO A 113 -27.07 -8.91 10.16
C PRO A 113 -27.39 -10.03 11.16
N GLY A 114 -26.98 -11.24 10.82
CA GLY A 114 -26.98 -12.39 11.72
C GLY A 114 -25.83 -12.32 12.76
N PRO A 115 -25.66 -13.39 13.55
CA PRO A 115 -24.57 -13.51 14.50
C PRO A 115 -23.22 -13.38 13.80
N VAL A 116 -22.29 -12.65 14.45
CA VAL A 116 -20.91 -12.54 13.99
C VAL A 116 -20.10 -13.72 14.50
N VAL A 117 -19.33 -14.36 13.63
CA VAL A 117 -18.31 -15.33 13.99
C VAL A 117 -16.93 -14.72 13.82
N THR A 118 -16.02 -15.00 14.77
CA THR A 118 -14.61 -14.57 14.72
C THR A 118 -13.74 -15.79 14.47
N ILE A 119 -12.78 -15.65 13.55
CA ILE A 119 -11.83 -16.72 13.20
C ILE A 119 -10.63 -16.60 14.15
N ASP A 120 -10.67 -17.38 15.23
CA ASP A 120 -9.71 -17.28 16.33
C ASP A 120 -8.27 -17.63 15.89
N GLU A 121 -8.12 -18.46 14.88
CA GLU A 121 -6.82 -18.85 14.33
C GLU A 121 -6.06 -17.66 13.74
N ARG A 122 -6.78 -16.63 13.24
CA ARG A 122 -6.19 -15.36 12.78
C ARG A 122 -5.56 -14.55 13.93
N LEU A 123 -5.93 -14.83 15.16
CA LEU A 123 -5.41 -14.19 16.37
C LEU A 123 -4.36 -15.03 17.09
N ALA A 124 -4.05 -16.22 16.57
CA ALA A 124 -3.12 -17.16 17.21
C ALA A 124 -1.67 -16.67 17.27
N LEU A 125 -1.28 -15.83 16.29
CA LEU A 125 -0.02 -15.10 16.27
C LEU A 125 -0.32 -13.60 16.16
N PRO A 126 0.45 -12.72 16.82
CA PRO A 126 0.29 -11.28 16.63
C PRO A 126 0.72 -10.89 15.22
N ALA A 127 0.04 -9.89 14.66
CA ALA A 127 0.43 -9.28 13.40
C ALA A 127 1.86 -8.72 13.49
N PRO A 128 2.70 -8.87 12.44
CA PRO A 128 3.99 -8.20 12.38
C PRO A 128 3.83 -6.68 12.56
N ALA A 129 4.69 -6.07 13.37
CA ALA A 129 4.59 -4.65 13.70
C ALA A 129 5.76 -3.86 13.08
N ASN A 130 5.60 -2.55 12.97
CA ASN A 130 6.63 -1.61 12.52
C ASN A 130 7.26 -1.99 11.16
N LEU A 131 6.42 -2.29 10.16
CA LEU A 131 6.92 -2.55 8.81
C LEU A 131 7.60 -1.30 8.25
N LEU A 132 8.88 -1.42 7.96
CA LEU A 132 9.75 -0.40 7.36
C LEU A 132 10.24 -0.89 6.00
N SER A 133 10.63 0.05 5.14
CA SER A 133 11.18 -0.26 3.83
C SER A 133 12.39 0.60 3.51
N THR A 134 13.23 0.09 2.63
CA THR A 134 14.33 0.82 1.99
C THR A 134 14.32 0.49 0.51
N SER A 135 14.20 1.52 -0.33
CA SER A 135 14.24 1.36 -1.78
C SER A 135 15.66 1.04 -2.25
N LEU A 136 15.74 0.13 -3.20
CA LEU A 136 16.97 -0.33 -3.85
C LEU A 136 16.77 -0.35 -5.36
N ASP A 137 17.85 -0.53 -6.12
CA ASP A 137 17.76 -0.73 -7.57
C ASP A 137 17.05 -2.05 -7.91
N GLY A 138 15.87 -1.92 -8.50
CA GLY A 138 15.02 -3.06 -8.87
C GLY A 138 14.50 -3.88 -7.69
N ALA A 139 14.53 -3.35 -6.46
CA ALA A 139 14.13 -4.07 -5.25
C ALA A 139 13.67 -3.14 -4.12
N ILE A 140 12.99 -3.72 -3.15
CA ILE A 140 12.67 -3.06 -1.87
C ILE A 140 13.05 -4.00 -0.73
N ALA A 141 13.90 -3.53 0.18
CA ALA A 141 14.21 -4.22 1.41
C ALA A 141 13.17 -3.87 2.47
N LEU A 142 12.58 -4.88 3.08
CA LEU A 142 11.53 -4.78 4.10
C LEU A 142 12.06 -5.28 5.44
N TYR A 143 11.68 -4.60 6.52
CA TYR A 143 12.05 -4.93 7.90
C TYR A 143 10.85 -4.74 8.81
N TRP A 144 10.68 -5.60 9.81
CA TRP A 144 9.60 -5.51 10.79
C TRP A 144 10.01 -6.04 12.15
N THR A 145 9.17 -5.85 13.15
CA THR A 145 9.42 -6.40 14.48
C THR A 145 9.15 -7.91 14.49
N ASP A 146 10.08 -8.68 15.06
CA ASP A 146 9.98 -10.16 15.22
C ASP A 146 9.01 -10.56 16.35
N ASN A 147 7.89 -9.85 16.47
CA ASN A 147 6.94 -10.02 17.57
C ASN A 147 6.14 -11.32 17.51
N ALA A 148 5.86 -11.83 16.31
CA ALA A 148 5.10 -13.06 16.15
C ALA A 148 5.90 -14.30 16.59
N HIS A 149 7.16 -14.42 16.13
CA HIS A 149 8.07 -15.46 16.57
C HIS A 149 8.36 -15.35 18.09
N ALA A 150 8.65 -14.15 18.57
CA ALA A 150 8.93 -13.91 19.99
C ALA A 150 7.74 -14.29 20.91
N ALA A 151 6.51 -14.06 20.46
CA ALA A 151 5.30 -14.39 21.25
C ALA A 151 5.03 -15.89 21.33
N SER A 152 5.27 -16.64 20.26
CA SER A 152 4.98 -18.09 20.22
C SER A 152 5.91 -18.83 19.24
N PRO A 153 7.19 -19.08 19.60
CA PRO A 153 8.15 -19.73 18.71
C PRO A 153 7.71 -21.13 18.26
N ALA A 154 6.99 -21.87 19.12
CA ALA A 154 6.52 -23.21 18.80
C ALA A 154 5.38 -23.25 17.78
N ARG A 155 4.64 -22.17 17.65
CA ARG A 155 3.54 -22.04 16.69
C ARG A 155 3.93 -21.29 15.43
N PHE A 156 5.02 -20.54 15.44
CA PHE A 156 5.48 -19.75 14.32
C PHE A 156 6.13 -20.65 13.25
N ALA A 157 5.69 -20.50 12.00
CA ALA A 157 6.29 -21.19 10.86
C ALA A 157 7.12 -20.24 9.98
N ALA A 158 6.53 -19.10 9.57
CA ALA A 158 7.17 -18.16 8.68
C ALA A 158 6.43 -16.81 8.67
N TYR A 159 7.05 -15.79 8.12
CA TYR A 159 6.40 -14.58 7.63
C TYR A 159 6.04 -14.75 6.16
N ARG A 160 4.92 -14.17 5.75
CA ARG A 160 4.47 -14.10 4.35
C ARG A 160 4.38 -12.64 3.95
N ILE A 161 4.97 -12.31 2.82
CA ILE A 161 5.11 -10.97 2.31
C ILE A 161 4.21 -10.80 1.10
N TYR A 162 3.36 -9.79 1.13
CA TYR A 162 2.42 -9.47 0.06
C TYR A 162 2.72 -8.11 -0.51
N SER A 163 2.46 -7.93 -1.81
CA SER A 163 2.51 -6.64 -2.47
C SER A 163 1.29 -6.39 -3.35
N ALA A 164 0.99 -5.11 -3.56
CA ALA A 164 0.01 -4.63 -4.52
C ALA A 164 0.56 -3.40 -5.25
N ALA A 165 -0.02 -3.02 -6.37
CA ALA A 165 0.28 -1.73 -6.98
C ALA A 165 -0.19 -0.59 -6.07
N TYR A 166 0.51 0.53 -6.12
CA TYR A 166 0.18 1.73 -5.37
C TYR A 166 -0.03 2.89 -6.34
N ASP A 167 -1.18 3.56 -6.21
CA ASP A 167 -1.48 4.76 -6.97
C ASP A 167 -1.12 6.00 -6.13
N LEU A 168 -0.10 6.73 -6.57
CA LEU A 168 0.39 7.94 -5.89
C LEU A 168 -0.64 9.08 -5.91
N ASP A 169 -1.45 9.20 -6.95
CA ASP A 169 -2.42 10.29 -7.10
C ASP A 169 -3.59 10.12 -6.13
N SER A 170 -4.12 8.92 -6.04
CA SER A 170 -5.20 8.59 -5.10
C SER A 170 -4.70 8.29 -3.69
N GLY A 171 -3.46 7.85 -3.54
CA GLY A 171 -2.87 7.43 -2.27
C GLY A 171 -3.36 6.06 -1.80
N PHE A 172 -3.84 5.20 -2.71
CA PHE A 172 -4.41 3.90 -2.40
C PHE A 172 -3.63 2.74 -3.00
N CYS A 173 -3.66 1.61 -2.30
CA CYS A 173 -3.18 0.34 -2.84
C CYS A 173 -4.29 -0.32 -3.65
N ASP A 174 -3.91 -1.04 -4.70
CA ASP A 174 -4.81 -1.89 -5.47
C ASP A 174 -5.45 -2.97 -4.56
N GLU A 175 -6.62 -3.45 -4.94
CA GLU A 175 -7.33 -4.53 -4.23
C GLU A 175 -6.66 -5.90 -4.43
N ALA A 176 -5.94 -6.09 -5.53
CA ALA A 176 -5.25 -7.32 -5.87
C ALA A 176 -3.86 -7.40 -5.20
N TRP A 177 -3.73 -8.29 -4.21
CA TRP A 177 -2.47 -8.54 -3.51
C TRP A 177 -1.84 -9.85 -3.97
N TYR A 178 -0.53 -9.83 -4.16
CA TYR A 178 0.27 -10.96 -4.62
C TYR A 178 1.27 -11.37 -3.54
N LEU A 179 1.46 -12.68 -3.37
CA LEU A 179 2.48 -13.21 -2.48
C LEU A 179 3.85 -13.06 -3.15
N GLU A 180 4.72 -12.21 -2.58
CA GLU A 180 6.10 -12.03 -3.01
C GLU A 180 7.02 -13.16 -2.54
N GLY A 181 6.77 -13.67 -1.34
CA GLY A 181 7.56 -14.75 -0.77
C GLY A 181 7.32 -15.00 0.70
N THR A 182 8.16 -15.86 1.26
CA THR A 182 8.14 -16.24 2.67
C THR A 182 9.55 -16.20 3.26
N THR A 183 9.66 -15.88 4.56
CA THR A 183 10.92 -15.89 5.29
C THR A 183 10.69 -16.24 6.75
N VAL A 184 11.70 -16.77 7.42
CA VAL A 184 11.69 -16.94 8.88
C VAL A 184 12.33 -15.78 9.63
N ALA A 185 13.09 -14.93 8.92
CA ALA A 185 13.69 -13.72 9.48
C ALA A 185 12.72 -12.54 9.45
N PRO A 186 12.85 -11.54 10.35
CA PRO A 186 12.00 -10.35 10.34
C PRO A 186 12.46 -9.34 9.27
N GLU A 187 12.91 -9.83 8.12
CA GLU A 187 13.37 -9.06 6.97
C GLU A 187 13.14 -9.83 5.67
N PHE A 188 12.99 -9.08 4.56
CA PHE A 188 12.82 -9.66 3.23
C PHE A 188 13.23 -8.64 2.17
N ILE A 189 13.81 -9.10 1.07
CA ILE A 189 14.07 -8.27 -0.10
C ILE A 189 13.12 -8.71 -1.22
N ALA A 190 12.15 -7.87 -1.53
CA ALA A 190 11.31 -8.01 -2.72
C ALA A 190 12.12 -7.54 -3.92
N GLY A 191 12.55 -8.48 -4.76
CA GLY A 191 13.41 -8.22 -5.93
C GLY A 191 12.65 -8.27 -7.26
N ALA A 192 13.36 -7.99 -8.36
CA ALA A 192 12.83 -7.97 -9.71
C ALA A 192 11.63 -7.00 -9.89
N LEU A 193 11.63 -5.92 -9.13
CA LEU A 193 10.62 -4.86 -9.21
C LEU A 193 11.07 -3.81 -10.23
N PRO A 194 10.18 -3.33 -11.12
CA PRO A 194 10.52 -2.24 -12.02
C PRO A 194 10.77 -0.94 -11.24
N ASN A 195 11.88 -0.27 -11.52
CA ASN A 195 12.15 1.05 -10.95
C ASN A 195 11.07 2.06 -11.36
N GLY A 196 10.71 2.96 -10.44
CA GLY A 196 9.68 3.97 -10.66
C GLY A 196 8.24 3.48 -10.58
N GLN A 197 8.01 2.21 -10.25
CA GLN A 197 6.66 1.69 -10.06
C GLN A 197 6.35 1.55 -8.56
N PRO A 198 5.51 2.45 -8.01
CA PRO A 198 5.14 2.42 -6.61
C PRO A 198 4.39 1.14 -6.23
N ARG A 199 4.68 0.59 -5.05
CA ARG A 199 4.04 -0.62 -4.55
C ARG A 199 3.71 -0.51 -3.07
N CYS A 200 2.64 -1.16 -2.68
CA CYS A 200 2.30 -1.42 -1.29
C CYS A 200 2.85 -2.77 -0.86
N PHE A 201 3.21 -2.87 0.41
CA PHE A 201 3.63 -4.11 1.06
C PHE A 201 2.88 -4.32 2.37
N ALA A 202 2.59 -5.58 2.66
CA ALA A 202 2.09 -6.02 3.94
C ALA A 202 2.69 -7.38 4.29
N VAL A 203 2.77 -7.68 5.57
CA VAL A 203 3.36 -8.91 6.09
C VAL A 203 2.40 -9.56 7.06
N THR A 204 2.26 -10.89 6.98
CA THR A 204 1.57 -11.71 7.96
C THR A 204 2.56 -12.68 8.62
N ALA A 205 2.19 -13.21 9.78
CA ALA A 205 2.87 -14.35 10.40
C ALA A 205 2.03 -15.61 10.19
N GLN A 206 2.63 -16.66 9.67
CA GLN A 206 1.97 -17.94 9.45
C GLN A 206 2.28 -18.92 10.59
N SER A 207 1.27 -19.59 11.11
CA SER A 207 1.42 -20.65 12.09
C SER A 207 1.84 -21.97 11.44
N VAL A 208 2.32 -22.94 12.26
CA VAL A 208 2.65 -24.29 11.80
C VAL A 208 1.44 -25.05 11.26
N GLU A 209 0.23 -24.65 11.68
CA GLU A 209 -1.03 -25.15 11.13
C GLU A 209 -1.39 -24.48 9.81
N GLY A 210 -0.63 -23.40 9.40
CA GLY A 210 -0.78 -22.68 8.13
C GLY A 210 -1.72 -21.48 8.17
N TYR A 211 -2.30 -21.14 9.32
CA TYR A 211 -3.14 -19.95 9.43
C TYR A 211 -2.32 -18.69 9.55
N GLU A 212 -2.78 -17.64 8.92
CA GLU A 212 -2.10 -16.36 8.92
C GLU A 212 -2.68 -15.41 9.98
N SER A 213 -1.82 -14.65 10.63
CA SER A 213 -2.19 -13.54 11.50
C SER A 213 -2.93 -12.45 10.74
N LEU A 214 -3.36 -11.43 11.46
CA LEU A 214 -3.72 -10.15 10.82
C LEU A 214 -2.50 -9.56 10.12
N TRP A 215 -2.78 -8.63 9.20
CA TRP A 215 -1.75 -7.93 8.43
C TRP A 215 -0.98 -6.93 9.29
N SER A 216 0.28 -6.72 8.96
CA SER A 216 1.05 -5.57 9.44
C SER A 216 0.39 -4.26 8.98
N PRO A 217 0.78 -3.11 9.54
CA PRO A 217 0.56 -1.85 8.87
C PRO A 217 1.10 -1.91 7.43
N ILE A 218 0.35 -1.32 6.48
CA ILE A 218 0.77 -1.29 5.08
C ILE A 218 1.89 -0.27 4.90
N ARG A 219 2.86 -0.64 4.08
CA ARG A 219 3.97 0.22 3.70
C ARG A 219 3.99 0.41 2.19
N ALA A 220 3.92 1.66 1.71
CA ALA A 220 4.17 1.99 0.32
C ALA A 220 5.63 2.39 0.13
N ASP A 221 6.22 2.00 -0.99
CA ASP A 221 7.57 2.39 -1.40
C ASP A 221 7.76 2.19 -2.91
N THR A 222 8.76 2.88 -3.50
CA THR A 222 9.04 2.86 -4.92
C THR A 222 10.49 2.43 -5.16
N PRO A 223 10.74 1.31 -5.88
CA PRO A 223 12.10 0.92 -6.26
C PRO A 223 12.74 1.98 -7.14
N ARG A 224 14.03 2.23 -6.95
CA ARG A 224 14.77 3.20 -7.78
C ARG A 224 16.24 2.89 -7.84
N PRO A 225 16.92 3.26 -8.93
CA PRO A 225 18.33 3.02 -9.09
C PRO A 225 19.16 3.81 -8.08
N ASP A 226 20.19 3.19 -7.54
CA ASP A 226 21.21 3.82 -6.73
C ASP A 226 22.61 3.26 -7.06
N ALA A 227 23.64 4.04 -6.74
CA ALA A 227 25.00 3.55 -6.77
C ALA A 227 25.83 4.18 -5.66
N ARG A 228 26.82 3.43 -5.21
CA ARG A 228 27.69 3.80 -4.09
C ARG A 228 29.13 4.00 -4.54
N ASN A 229 29.85 4.85 -3.78
CA ASN A 229 31.28 5.08 -3.98
C ASN A 229 31.64 5.60 -5.39
N VAL A 230 30.82 6.44 -5.95
CA VAL A 230 31.06 7.08 -7.26
C VAL A 230 32.04 8.23 -7.09
N VAL A 231 33.11 8.25 -7.91
CA VAL A 231 34.12 9.31 -7.89
C VAL A 231 33.81 10.36 -8.94
N LEU A 232 33.72 11.62 -8.51
CA LEU A 232 33.65 12.78 -9.39
C LEU A 232 34.81 13.73 -9.11
N HIS A 233 35.46 14.21 -10.17
CA HIS A 233 36.60 15.11 -10.06
C HIS A 233 36.15 16.58 -10.14
N ALA A 234 36.94 17.46 -9.57
CA ALA A 234 36.78 18.90 -9.79
C ALA A 234 37.08 19.24 -11.27
N ILE A 235 36.30 20.16 -11.87
CA ILE A 235 36.47 20.55 -13.26
C ILE A 235 37.84 21.13 -13.54
N GLU A 236 38.47 21.76 -12.54
CA GLU A 236 39.81 22.34 -12.64
C GLU A 236 40.91 21.25 -12.64
N ALA A 237 40.62 20.02 -12.21
CA ALA A 237 41.58 18.92 -12.17
C ALA A 237 41.37 17.94 -13.34
N THR A 238 40.15 17.45 -13.50
CA THR A 238 39.79 16.44 -14.52
C THR A 238 38.46 16.83 -15.19
N PRO A 239 38.48 17.79 -16.16
CA PRO A 239 37.25 18.30 -16.76
C PRO A 239 36.35 17.23 -17.38
N ALA A 240 36.93 16.15 -17.92
CA ALA A 240 36.17 15.06 -18.57
C ALA A 240 35.35 14.19 -17.62
N GLN A 241 35.61 14.25 -16.29
CA GLN A 241 34.99 13.42 -15.26
C GLN A 241 34.42 14.28 -14.10
N SER A 242 34.03 15.50 -14.40
CA SER A 242 33.57 16.44 -13.39
C SER A 242 32.08 16.74 -13.44
N GLY A 243 31.41 16.37 -14.49
CA GLY A 243 29.96 16.51 -14.66
C GLY A 243 29.24 15.22 -14.34
N PHE A 244 28.02 15.37 -13.79
CA PHE A 244 27.14 14.26 -13.45
C PHE A 244 25.75 14.50 -14.01
N ARG A 245 25.12 13.42 -14.48
CA ARG A 245 23.73 13.42 -14.89
C ARG A 245 23.04 12.19 -14.34
N PHE A 246 21.92 12.40 -13.62
CA PHE A 246 21.15 11.30 -13.02
C PHE A 246 20.56 10.38 -14.08
N TRP A 247 19.94 10.96 -15.11
CA TRP A 247 19.35 10.22 -16.22
C TRP A 247 19.43 11.01 -17.53
N LYS A 248 19.71 10.31 -18.61
CA LYS A 248 19.66 10.83 -19.98
C LYS A 248 19.10 9.78 -20.91
N ASP A 249 17.94 10.07 -21.48
CA ASP A 249 17.36 9.26 -22.56
C ASP A 249 18.30 9.27 -23.78
N LEU A 250 19.03 8.20 -23.97
CA LEU A 250 20.04 8.06 -25.04
C LEU A 250 19.44 7.59 -26.35
N ASN A 251 18.35 6.83 -26.29
CA ASN A 251 17.68 6.21 -27.44
C ASN A 251 16.35 6.89 -27.80
N PHE A 252 15.92 7.88 -27.01
CA PHE A 252 14.70 8.68 -27.22
C PHE A 252 13.41 7.85 -27.16
N ASP A 253 13.38 6.79 -26.32
CA ASP A 253 12.19 5.98 -26.12
C ASP A 253 11.34 6.39 -24.92
N GLY A 254 11.84 7.30 -24.08
CA GLY A 254 11.16 7.83 -22.91
C GLY A 254 11.21 6.90 -21.69
N PHE A 255 11.87 5.74 -21.79
CA PHE A 255 12.01 4.78 -20.70
C PHE A 255 13.40 4.82 -20.09
N VAL A 256 13.46 4.69 -18.75
CA VAL A 256 14.74 4.68 -18.04
C VAL A 256 15.42 3.32 -18.18
N GLN A 257 16.64 3.32 -18.70
CA GLN A 257 17.46 2.11 -18.84
C GLN A 257 18.74 2.22 -18.00
N PRO A 258 19.32 1.10 -17.52
CA PRO A 258 20.52 1.14 -16.66
C PRO A 258 21.71 1.88 -17.29
N ALA A 259 21.90 1.80 -18.60
CA ALA A 259 22.98 2.48 -19.32
C ALA A 259 22.80 4.00 -19.41
N GLU A 260 21.65 4.53 -19.03
CA GLU A 260 21.26 5.94 -19.10
C GLU A 260 21.34 6.66 -17.75
N LEU A 261 21.70 5.92 -16.70
CA LEU A 261 21.67 6.37 -15.32
C LEU A 261 23.07 6.67 -14.79
N GLY A 262 23.20 7.69 -13.94
CA GLY A 262 24.45 7.98 -13.23
C GLY A 262 25.62 8.33 -14.16
N LEU A 263 25.35 9.04 -15.25
CA LEU A 263 26.34 9.31 -16.29
C LEU A 263 27.35 10.35 -15.82
N ILE A 264 28.64 10.00 -15.94
CA ILE A 264 29.76 10.91 -15.72
C ILE A 264 30.27 11.41 -17.06
N GLY A 265 30.50 12.71 -17.15
CA GLY A 265 30.95 13.34 -18.39
C GLY A 265 31.68 14.65 -18.18
N PRO A 266 31.97 15.37 -19.31
CA PRO A 266 32.64 16.66 -19.21
C PRO A 266 31.81 17.70 -18.46
N GLY A 267 32.42 18.40 -17.49
CA GLY A 267 31.76 19.41 -16.70
C GLY A 267 31.38 20.69 -17.45
N ALA A 268 31.88 20.83 -18.67
CA ALA A 268 31.51 21.94 -19.60
C ALA A 268 30.27 21.59 -20.44
N ALA A 269 29.76 20.35 -20.39
CA ALA A 269 28.57 19.97 -21.16
C ALA A 269 27.32 20.66 -20.57
N ALA A 270 26.46 21.19 -21.44
CA ALA A 270 25.26 21.90 -21.01
C ALA A 270 24.12 20.98 -20.56
N ASP A 271 24.23 19.70 -20.84
CA ASP A 271 23.22 18.70 -20.60
C ASP A 271 23.47 17.83 -19.35
N ILE A 272 24.43 18.19 -18.49
CA ILE A 272 24.66 17.58 -17.18
C ILE A 272 23.76 18.26 -16.12
N ASP A 273 23.40 17.53 -15.08
CA ASP A 273 22.59 18.08 -13.98
C ASP A 273 23.45 18.98 -13.08
N PHE A 274 24.66 18.53 -12.72
CA PHE A 274 25.59 19.34 -11.98
C PHE A 274 27.06 19.06 -12.34
N VAL A 275 27.93 19.98 -11.95
CA VAL A 275 29.38 19.85 -12.03
C VAL A 275 29.98 19.99 -10.65
N VAL A 276 31.08 19.27 -10.40
CA VAL A 276 31.94 19.47 -9.22
C VAL A 276 33.03 20.50 -9.59
N GLU A 277 33.15 21.54 -8.76
CA GLU A 277 34.15 22.57 -8.94
C GLU A 277 34.75 23.02 -7.61
N ARG A 278 35.91 23.63 -7.60
CA ARG A 278 36.52 24.22 -6.41
C ARG A 278 35.74 25.46 -5.96
N ASN A 279 35.51 25.57 -4.65
CA ASN A 279 35.07 26.84 -4.09
C ASN A 279 36.28 27.76 -3.81
N GLY A 280 36.04 29.06 -3.60
CA GLY A 280 37.13 30.01 -3.33
C GLY A 280 37.90 29.82 -2.04
N ALA A 281 37.47 28.87 -1.16
CA ALA A 281 38.08 28.58 0.14
C ALA A 281 38.92 27.27 0.14
N GLY A 282 39.11 26.65 -1.04
CA GLY A 282 39.89 25.41 -1.19
C GLY A 282 39.08 24.12 -0.97
N GLY A 283 37.76 24.20 -0.76
CA GLY A 283 36.85 23.05 -0.77
C GLY A 283 36.26 22.79 -2.14
N LEU A 284 35.36 21.82 -2.19
CA LEU A 284 34.60 21.48 -3.39
C LEU A 284 33.11 21.82 -3.20
N ARG A 285 32.43 22.06 -4.33
CA ARG A 285 30.99 22.36 -4.35
C ARG A 285 30.30 21.75 -5.56
N PHE A 286 29.01 21.55 -5.43
CA PHE A 286 28.13 21.23 -6.55
C PHE A 286 27.61 22.53 -7.17
N ARG A 287 27.70 22.64 -8.48
CA ARG A 287 27.04 23.70 -9.22
C ARG A 287 26.06 23.11 -10.23
N PRO A 288 24.74 23.37 -10.08
CA PRO A 288 23.74 23.02 -11.09
C PRO A 288 24.09 23.64 -12.46
N VAL A 289 23.86 22.87 -13.52
CA VAL A 289 24.23 23.30 -14.91
C VAL A 289 23.02 23.34 -15.82
N ARG A 290 22.28 22.25 -15.93
CA ARG A 290 21.12 22.19 -16.79
C ARG A 290 20.01 23.12 -16.30
N ALA A 291 19.39 23.88 -17.26
CA ALA A 291 18.29 24.77 -16.91
C ALA A 291 17.16 24.00 -16.19
N GLY A 292 16.67 24.57 -15.08
CA GLY A 292 15.66 23.94 -14.24
C GLY A 292 16.20 22.89 -13.28
N THR A 293 17.53 22.83 -13.09
CA THR A 293 18.13 22.04 -12.00
C THR A 293 18.41 22.94 -10.82
N GLY A 294 17.96 22.52 -9.64
CA GLY A 294 18.27 23.14 -8.36
C GLY A 294 18.77 22.09 -7.35
N VAL A 295 19.42 22.54 -6.30
CA VAL A 295 19.96 21.67 -5.24
C VAL A 295 19.78 22.32 -3.88
N GLU A 296 19.52 21.49 -2.86
CA GLU A 296 19.49 21.89 -1.46
C GLU A 296 20.02 20.78 -0.54
N PHE A 297 20.44 21.16 0.67
CA PHE A 297 20.77 20.21 1.69
C PHE A 297 19.53 19.40 2.11
N TYR A 298 19.75 18.12 2.34
CA TYR A 298 18.76 17.29 3.02
C TYR A 298 18.88 17.44 4.55
N GLY A 299 17.92 18.13 5.15
CA GLY A 299 17.92 18.38 6.58
C GLY A 299 18.95 19.42 7.06
N THR A 300 19.27 19.41 8.34
CA THR A 300 20.11 20.43 8.99
C THR A 300 21.45 19.88 9.50
N GLY A 301 21.81 18.65 9.10
CA GLY A 301 23.04 17.99 9.54
C GLY A 301 23.42 16.82 8.67
N PRO A 302 24.56 16.18 9.00
CA PRO A 302 25.00 14.96 8.31
C PRO A 302 23.99 13.82 8.43
N VAL A 303 23.93 12.96 7.41
CA VAL A 303 23.15 11.73 7.36
C VAL A 303 24.09 10.52 7.49
N GLY A 304 23.63 9.46 8.15
CA GLY A 304 24.43 8.25 8.38
C GLY A 304 24.68 7.46 7.09
N ASP A 305 23.66 7.37 6.25
CA ASP A 305 23.70 6.65 4.97
C ASP A 305 22.86 7.38 3.91
N LEU A 306 23.00 7.01 2.63
CA LEU A 306 22.14 7.50 1.57
C LEU A 306 20.67 7.14 1.80
N THR A 307 20.41 6.00 2.46
CA THR A 307 19.06 5.55 2.81
C THR A 307 18.34 6.45 3.81
N ASP A 308 19.04 7.38 4.45
CA ASP A 308 18.43 8.39 5.31
C ASP A 308 17.82 9.54 4.51
N VAL A 309 18.20 9.68 3.23
CA VAL A 309 17.62 10.67 2.30
C VAL A 309 16.37 10.07 1.66
N ASP A 310 15.27 10.11 2.38
CA ASP A 310 14.06 9.34 2.08
C ASP A 310 13.06 10.04 1.17
N TRP A 311 12.91 11.35 1.29
CA TRP A 311 11.88 12.12 0.62
C TRP A 311 12.41 13.47 0.15
N ALA A 312 12.10 13.86 -1.08
CA ALA A 312 12.42 15.21 -1.56
C ALA A 312 11.53 16.24 -0.85
N PRO A 313 12.08 17.10 0.04
CA PRO A 313 11.29 18.10 0.75
C PRO A 313 10.58 19.06 -0.21
N ASN A 314 9.36 19.44 0.12
CA ASN A 314 8.65 20.49 -0.62
C ASN A 314 9.22 21.87 -0.23
N GLN A 315 10.27 22.28 -0.92
CA GLN A 315 11.00 23.53 -0.70
C GLN A 315 11.49 24.12 -2.02
N LEU A 316 12.06 25.32 -1.98
CA LEU A 316 12.70 25.90 -3.15
C LEU A 316 14.10 25.33 -3.32
N TYR A 317 14.39 24.73 -4.47
CA TYR A 317 15.71 24.23 -4.84
C TYR A 317 16.48 25.30 -5.59
N SER A 318 17.66 25.63 -5.06
CA SER A 318 18.47 26.73 -5.56
C SER A 318 19.32 26.33 -6.77
N PRO A 319 19.33 27.11 -7.84
CA PRO A 319 20.29 26.90 -8.93
C PRO A 319 21.71 27.40 -8.60
N ALA A 320 21.91 28.01 -7.44
CA ALA A 320 23.22 28.45 -6.96
C ALA A 320 24.12 27.29 -6.53
N PRO A 321 25.44 27.43 -6.63
CA PRO A 321 26.37 26.43 -6.13
C PRO A 321 26.23 26.23 -4.62
N ILE A 322 26.39 24.98 -4.15
CA ILE A 322 26.33 24.59 -2.76
C ILE A 322 27.60 23.80 -2.37
N ASP A 323 28.18 24.07 -1.19
CA ASP A 323 29.40 23.40 -0.75
C ASP A 323 29.16 21.90 -0.50
N ALA A 324 30.11 21.07 -0.95
CA ALA A 324 30.08 19.63 -0.76
C ALA A 324 30.74 19.28 0.60
N LEU A 325 29.92 18.84 1.55
CA LEU A 325 30.33 18.54 2.91
C LEU A 325 30.29 17.03 3.17
N VAL A 326 31.33 16.49 3.80
CA VAL A 326 31.40 15.06 4.13
C VAL A 326 30.26 14.67 5.07
N GLY A 327 29.57 13.57 4.76
CA GLY A 327 28.44 13.04 5.51
C GLY A 327 27.11 13.73 5.23
N TRP A 328 27.06 14.79 4.44
CA TRP A 328 25.81 15.48 4.15
C TRP A 328 25.06 14.86 2.97
N GLY A 329 23.71 14.84 3.09
CA GLY A 329 22.79 14.53 2.01
C GLY A 329 22.36 15.77 1.24
N TYR A 330 22.11 15.61 -0.04
CA TYR A 330 21.65 16.63 -0.97
C TYR A 330 20.50 16.10 -1.78
N VAL A 331 19.52 16.94 -2.05
CA VAL A 331 18.45 16.64 -3.00
C VAL A 331 18.56 17.59 -4.19
N PHE A 332 18.53 17.02 -5.38
CA PHE A 332 18.46 17.73 -6.65
C PHE A 332 17.03 17.62 -7.18
N GLU A 333 16.46 18.77 -7.55
CA GLU A 333 15.25 18.83 -8.33
C GLU A 333 15.61 19.21 -9.78
N MET A 334 15.11 18.45 -10.74
CA MET A 334 15.35 18.68 -12.15
C MET A 334 14.01 18.85 -12.89
N ASN A 335 13.93 19.81 -13.81
CA ASN A 335 12.78 19.90 -14.71
C ASN A 335 12.83 18.79 -15.75
N GLY A 336 11.80 17.95 -15.81
CA GLY A 336 11.68 16.86 -16.78
C GLY A 336 11.40 17.34 -18.21
N GLY A 337 10.90 18.57 -18.39
CA GLY A 337 10.46 19.09 -19.69
C GLY A 337 9.04 18.68 -20.08
N ASP A 338 8.40 17.84 -19.30
CA ASP A 338 7.05 17.29 -19.47
C ASP A 338 6.03 17.86 -18.45
N GLY A 339 6.47 18.84 -17.65
CA GLY A 339 5.67 19.46 -16.59
C GLY A 339 5.84 18.81 -15.21
N PHE A 340 6.61 17.73 -15.12
CA PHE A 340 6.90 17.06 -13.86
C PHE A 340 8.34 17.30 -13.41
N ALA A 341 8.52 17.46 -12.10
CA ALA A 341 9.84 17.46 -11.49
C ALA A 341 10.44 16.03 -11.48
N ARG A 342 11.76 15.96 -11.46
CA ARG A 342 12.53 14.74 -11.23
C ARG A 342 13.40 14.96 -10.02
N TYR A 343 13.60 13.92 -9.21
CA TYR A 343 14.37 14.03 -7.98
C TYR A 343 15.54 13.06 -7.97
N GLY A 344 16.70 13.57 -7.54
CA GLY A 344 17.90 12.76 -7.29
C GLY A 344 18.47 13.09 -5.93
N ALA A 345 18.96 12.05 -5.23
CA ALA A 345 19.67 12.22 -3.98
C ALA A 345 21.17 12.00 -4.16
N VAL A 346 21.96 12.73 -3.42
CA VAL A 346 23.42 12.53 -3.30
C VAL A 346 23.80 12.55 -1.83
N ARG A 347 24.67 11.64 -1.42
CA ARG A 347 25.37 11.70 -0.14
C ARG A 347 26.86 11.76 -0.38
N VAL A 348 27.54 12.77 0.15
CA VAL A 348 28.99 12.89 0.05
C VAL A 348 29.65 12.04 1.11
N THR A 349 30.41 11.02 0.71
CA THR A 349 31.12 10.11 1.62
C THR A 349 32.57 10.55 1.89
N HIS A 350 33.18 11.25 0.91
CA HIS A 350 34.54 11.75 1.04
C HIS A 350 34.73 13.04 0.19
N VAL A 351 35.55 13.96 0.72
CA VAL A 351 35.99 15.16 0.01
C VAL A 351 37.52 15.16 -0.01
N GLY A 352 38.11 14.92 -1.18
CA GLY A 352 39.53 15.05 -1.44
C GLY A 352 39.90 16.46 -1.88
N GLN A 353 41.18 16.67 -2.28
CA GLN A 353 41.64 17.97 -2.78
C GLN A 353 40.98 18.30 -4.13
N ASP A 354 40.83 17.31 -5.00
CA ASP A 354 40.42 17.48 -6.40
C ASP A 354 39.29 16.50 -6.82
N PHE A 355 38.68 15.78 -5.89
CA PHE A 355 37.62 14.82 -6.16
C PHE A 355 36.68 14.64 -4.97
N LEU A 356 35.48 14.20 -5.27
CA LEU A 356 34.49 13.73 -4.30
C LEU A 356 34.28 12.23 -4.47
N ILE A 357 33.95 11.54 -3.37
CA ILE A 357 33.28 10.24 -3.43
C ILE A 357 31.87 10.45 -2.90
N LEU A 358 30.91 9.97 -3.65
CA LEU A 358 29.50 10.13 -3.33
C LEU A 358 28.69 8.85 -3.61
N ASP A 359 27.60 8.73 -2.90
CA ASP A 359 26.52 7.81 -3.20
C ASP A 359 25.39 8.61 -3.85
N TRP A 360 24.66 8.00 -4.78
CA TRP A 360 23.52 8.67 -5.40
C TRP A 360 22.35 7.72 -5.62
N SER A 361 21.13 8.28 -5.67
CA SER A 361 19.93 7.61 -6.16
C SER A 361 19.10 8.55 -7.02
N TYR A 362 18.23 8.00 -7.84
CA TYR A 362 17.37 8.76 -8.73
C TYR A 362 15.96 8.19 -8.77
N GLN A 363 14.95 9.05 -8.59
CA GLN A 363 13.55 8.68 -8.74
C GLN A 363 13.17 8.64 -10.22
N THR A 364 12.84 7.47 -10.72
CA THR A 364 12.50 7.26 -12.15
C THR A 364 11.04 7.57 -12.46
N ASP A 365 10.17 7.61 -11.44
CA ASP A 365 8.76 7.99 -11.60
C ASP A 365 8.60 9.51 -11.60
N PRO A 366 8.06 10.11 -12.68
CA PRO A 366 7.92 11.56 -12.80
C PRO A 366 7.02 12.17 -11.72
N GLY A 367 7.51 13.22 -11.06
CA GLY A 367 6.76 13.93 -10.01
C GLY A 367 6.72 13.23 -8.66
N ASN A 368 7.25 12.01 -8.56
CA ASN A 368 7.32 11.27 -7.30
C ASN A 368 8.47 11.79 -6.41
N PRO A 369 8.18 12.35 -5.23
CA PRO A 369 9.21 12.85 -4.32
C PRO A 369 9.87 11.77 -3.45
N GLU A 370 9.43 10.52 -3.48
CA GLU A 370 10.09 9.43 -2.76
C GLU A 370 11.50 9.20 -3.30
N LEU A 371 12.51 9.15 -2.43
CA LEU A 371 13.90 8.93 -2.80
C LEU A 371 14.32 7.50 -2.44
N ILE A 372 14.78 7.22 -1.23
CA ILE A 372 15.26 5.89 -0.85
C ILE A 372 14.38 5.21 0.18
N ARG A 373 13.66 5.99 0.97
CA ARG A 373 12.82 5.47 2.04
C ARG A 373 11.44 6.07 1.93
N GLY A 374 10.42 5.25 1.78
CA GLY A 374 9.05 5.75 1.72
C GLY A 374 8.71 6.61 2.93
N GLY A 375 8.34 7.85 2.69
CA GLY A 375 8.03 8.85 3.70
C GLY A 375 6.66 8.65 4.33
N GLY A 376 6.61 8.09 5.53
CA GLY A 376 5.42 8.11 6.39
C GLY A 376 4.45 6.95 6.20
N VAL A 377 3.74 6.68 7.28
CA VAL A 377 2.60 5.75 7.28
C VAL A 377 1.44 6.45 6.57
N ARG A 378 1.15 6.05 5.33
CA ARG A 378 -0.12 6.40 4.70
C ARG A 378 -1.16 5.39 5.17
N VAL A 379 -2.26 5.89 5.71
CA VAL A 379 -3.38 5.04 6.10
C VAL A 379 -4.04 4.55 4.82
N ALA A 380 -3.84 3.27 4.50
CA ALA A 380 -4.58 2.66 3.41
C ALA A 380 -6.07 2.56 3.77
N PRO A 381 -6.96 2.65 2.79
CA PRO A 381 -8.37 2.36 3.01
C PRO A 381 -8.55 0.90 3.46
N PRO A 382 -9.68 0.59 4.11
CA PRO A 382 -10.03 -0.77 4.46
C PRO A 382 -10.05 -1.63 3.19
N MET A 383 -9.27 -2.71 3.20
CA MET A 383 -9.13 -3.58 2.04
C MET A 383 -10.08 -4.77 2.12
N GLY A 384 -10.88 -4.93 1.08
CA GLY A 384 -11.42 -6.23 0.74
C GLY A 384 -10.30 -7.07 0.11
N HIS A 385 -9.71 -7.98 0.87
CA HIS A 385 -8.53 -8.73 0.43
C HIS A 385 -8.93 -9.82 -0.56
N THR A 386 -8.74 -9.59 -1.82
CA THR A 386 -8.75 -10.66 -2.81
C THR A 386 -7.28 -11.00 -3.13
N VAL A 387 -6.79 -12.10 -2.61
CA VAL A 387 -5.48 -12.63 -3.02
C VAL A 387 -5.65 -13.25 -4.40
N ALA A 388 -5.09 -12.62 -5.43
CA ALA A 388 -5.00 -13.24 -6.75
C ALA A 388 -4.08 -14.47 -6.67
N ARG A 389 -4.53 -15.60 -7.25
CA ARG A 389 -3.79 -16.86 -7.32
C ARG A 389 -2.85 -16.90 -8.49
#